data_27b45cbfb32f9b22e1439e0d572336b9
#
_entry.id   27b45cbfb32f9b22e1439e0d572336b9
#
_cell.length_a   1.000
_cell.length_b   1.000
_cell.length_c   1.000
_cell.angle_alpha   90.00
_cell.angle_beta   90.00
_cell.angle_gamma   90.00
#
_symmetry.space_group_name_H-M   'P 1'
#
loop_
_entity.id
_entity.type
_entity.pdbx_description
1 polymer ?
#
loop_
_entity_poly.entity_id
_entity_poly.type
_entity_poly.pdbx_seq_one_letter_code
_entity_poly.pdbx_strand_id
1 'polypeptide(L)'
;VVDDTVYVGSHSGRLVALDISSGKRRWTLQEGALGPVWPVGGSLFFVSDNNKLMRVRAKDGRIVWSVDLPYFTKYNPKRSVRIFAHYGPVLAGGQLVIASDDGLLRLFDPVSGALLRSLPIPDGATTSPILVDGTMYIVSGKGELHAFR
;
A
#
# COMPACT_ATOMS: atom_id res chain seq x y z
N VAL A 1 -14.59 1.40 -3.66
CA VAL A 1 -15.98 1.23 -3.20
C VAL A 1 -16.20 -0.25 -2.96
N VAL A 2 -16.78 -0.62 -1.83
CA VAL A 2 -17.23 -1.99 -1.54
C VAL A 2 -18.60 -1.90 -0.87
N ASP A 3 -19.53 -2.69 -1.38
CA ASP A 3 -20.94 -2.66 -1.00
C ASP A 3 -21.50 -1.23 -1.05
N ASP A 4 -21.92 -0.69 0.07
CA ASP A 4 -22.48 0.65 0.22
C ASP A 4 -21.48 1.67 0.80
N THR A 5 -20.17 1.37 0.80
CA THR A 5 -19.15 2.20 1.43
C THR A 5 -18.07 2.66 0.44
N VAL A 6 -17.80 3.95 0.43
CA VAL A 6 -16.68 4.58 -0.27
C VAL A 6 -15.56 4.85 0.74
N TYR A 7 -14.34 4.40 0.43
CA TYR A 7 -13.16 4.69 1.22
C TYR A 7 -12.31 5.73 0.49
N VAL A 8 -12.02 6.85 1.15
CA VAL A 8 -11.28 7.98 0.59
C VAL A 8 -10.07 8.27 1.47
N GLY A 9 -8.89 8.07 0.91
CA GLY A 9 -7.63 8.45 1.54
C GLY A 9 -7.17 9.83 1.04
N SER A 10 -6.58 10.62 1.92
CA SER A 10 -5.92 11.88 1.57
C SER A 10 -4.45 11.84 1.98
N HIS A 11 -3.62 12.62 1.29
CA HIS A 11 -2.22 12.84 1.68
C HIS A 11 -2.07 13.77 2.89
N SER A 12 -3.16 14.18 3.51
CA SER A 12 -3.20 15.08 4.68
C SER A 12 -3.57 14.36 5.97
N GLY A 13 -3.23 13.10 6.10
CA GLY A 13 -3.36 12.35 7.35
C GLY A 13 -4.78 11.83 7.63
N ARG A 14 -5.61 11.56 6.62
CA ARG A 14 -6.97 11.06 6.86
C ARG A 14 -7.38 9.98 5.86
N LEU A 15 -7.97 8.92 6.40
CA LEU A 15 -8.76 7.94 5.67
C LEU A 15 -10.20 7.98 6.21
N VAL A 16 -11.17 8.12 5.31
CA VAL A 16 -12.58 8.30 5.65
C VAL A 16 -13.42 7.23 4.97
N ALA A 17 -14.38 6.66 5.68
CA ALA A 17 -15.44 5.84 5.11
C ALA A 17 -16.74 6.63 5.03
N LEU A 18 -17.34 6.65 3.85
CA LEU A 18 -18.59 7.34 3.56
C LEU A 18 -19.65 6.34 3.10
N ASP A 19 -20.87 6.58 3.50
CA ASP A 19 -22.02 5.91 2.92
C ASP A 19 -22.26 6.40 1.49
N ILE A 20 -22.31 5.50 0.51
CA ILE A 20 -22.38 5.86 -0.91
C ILE A 20 -23.69 6.57 -1.29
N SER A 21 -24.78 6.24 -0.62
CA SER A 21 -26.12 6.75 -0.95
C SER A 21 -26.38 8.13 -0.35
N SER A 22 -25.92 8.34 0.89
CA SER A 22 -26.18 9.57 1.65
C SER A 22 -25.01 10.52 1.75
N GLY A 23 -23.79 10.07 1.39
CA GLY A 23 -22.54 10.80 1.61
C GLY A 23 -22.18 10.99 3.08
N LYS A 24 -22.94 10.42 4.00
CA LYS A 24 -22.66 10.53 5.43
C LYS A 24 -21.40 9.78 5.81
N ARG A 25 -20.60 10.41 6.65
CA ARG A 25 -19.38 9.81 7.18
C ARG A 25 -19.71 8.74 8.19
N ARG A 26 -19.18 7.51 7.97
CA ARG A 26 -19.30 6.37 8.88
C ARG A 26 -18.21 6.41 9.95
N TRP A 27 -16.95 6.64 9.52
CA TRP A 27 -15.82 6.80 10.43
C TRP A 27 -14.66 7.56 9.77
N THR A 28 -13.69 7.99 10.58
CA THR A 28 -12.43 8.62 10.15
C THR A 28 -11.28 8.00 10.92
N LEU A 29 -10.20 7.65 10.19
CA LEU A 29 -8.90 7.29 10.74
C LEU A 29 -7.93 8.45 10.52
N GLN A 30 -7.10 8.77 11.52
CA GLN A 30 -6.07 9.82 11.46
C GLN A 30 -4.77 9.28 10.85
N GLU A 31 -4.87 8.67 9.67
CA GLU A 31 -3.79 8.18 8.82
C GLU A 31 -4.21 8.43 7.38
N GLY A 32 -3.33 9.06 6.59
CA GLY A 32 -3.57 9.27 5.16
C GLY A 32 -3.22 8.03 4.35
N ALA A 33 -3.58 8.03 3.07
CA ALA A 33 -3.17 6.98 2.14
C ALA A 33 -2.44 7.60 0.95
N LEU A 34 -1.23 7.08 0.64
CA LEU A 34 -0.42 7.53 -0.49
C LEU A 34 -0.93 7.02 -1.83
N GLY A 35 -1.66 5.92 -1.83
CA GLY A 35 -2.18 5.27 -3.02
C GLY A 35 -3.58 4.70 -2.79
N PRO A 36 -4.05 3.86 -3.71
CA PRO A 36 -5.34 3.22 -3.59
C PRO A 36 -5.45 2.38 -2.32
N VAL A 37 -6.60 2.47 -1.66
CA VAL A 37 -6.96 1.58 -0.56
C VAL A 37 -7.50 0.28 -1.14
N TRP A 38 -6.95 -0.86 -0.72
CA TRP A 38 -7.34 -2.18 -1.19
C TRP A 38 -8.29 -2.87 -0.20
N PRO A 39 -9.59 -2.91 -0.46
CA PRO A 39 -10.56 -3.55 0.42
C PRO A 39 -10.72 -5.03 0.08
N VAL A 40 -10.58 -5.90 1.08
CA VAL A 40 -10.80 -7.35 0.95
C VAL A 40 -11.10 -7.99 2.31
N GLY A 41 -12.07 -8.92 2.34
CA GLY A 41 -12.36 -9.73 3.53
C GLY A 41 -12.65 -8.92 4.80
N GLY A 42 -13.37 -7.79 4.68
CA GLY A 42 -13.66 -6.91 5.82
C GLY A 42 -12.46 -6.11 6.34
N SER A 43 -11.35 -6.13 5.63
CA SER A 43 -10.14 -5.35 5.89
C SER A 43 -9.86 -4.36 4.77
N LEU A 44 -9.15 -3.29 5.10
CA LEU A 44 -8.59 -2.34 4.16
C LEU A 44 -7.08 -2.39 4.30
N PHE A 45 -6.38 -2.51 3.17
CA PHE A 45 -4.93 -2.47 3.11
C PHE A 45 -4.50 -1.24 2.31
N PHE A 46 -3.51 -0.51 2.80
CA PHE A 46 -2.96 0.67 2.13
C PHE A 46 -1.57 1.01 2.67
N VAL A 47 -0.82 1.80 1.91
CA VAL A 47 0.40 2.46 2.38
C VAL A 47 0.01 3.84 2.89
N SER A 48 0.33 4.13 4.15
CA SER A 48 0.02 5.42 4.75
C SER A 48 1.00 6.51 4.31
N ASP A 49 0.62 7.78 4.52
CA ASP A 49 1.46 8.96 4.29
C ASP A 49 2.68 9.03 5.23
N ASN A 50 2.76 8.15 6.23
CA ASN A 50 3.93 7.92 7.09
C ASN A 50 4.76 6.70 6.65
N ASN A 51 4.64 6.24 5.40
CA ASN A 51 5.32 5.06 4.85
C ASN A 51 5.12 3.78 5.69
N LYS A 52 3.90 3.54 6.13
CA LYS A 52 3.54 2.29 6.81
C LYS A 52 2.59 1.48 5.95
N LEU A 53 2.86 0.18 5.81
CA LEU A 53 1.85 -0.75 5.32
C LEU A 53 0.86 -1.00 6.46
N MET A 54 -0.41 -0.74 6.19
CA MET A 54 -1.45 -0.80 7.21
C MET A 54 -2.57 -1.77 6.85
N ARG A 55 -3.09 -2.45 7.88
CA ARG A 55 -4.37 -3.16 7.84
C ARG A 55 -5.31 -2.52 8.83
N VAL A 56 -6.46 -2.09 8.36
CA VAL A 56 -7.54 -1.58 9.22
C VAL A 56 -8.83 -2.35 8.96
N ARG A 57 -9.68 -2.43 9.97
CA ARG A 57 -11.00 -3.06 9.84
C ARG A 57 -11.94 -2.13 9.08
N ALA A 58 -12.55 -2.63 8.01
CA ALA A 58 -13.41 -1.84 7.13
C ALA A 58 -14.64 -1.27 7.83
N LYS A 59 -15.19 -2.00 8.82
CA LYS A 59 -16.42 -1.63 9.55
C LYS A 59 -16.29 -0.34 10.36
N ASP A 60 -15.14 -0.11 11.00
CA ASP A 60 -14.99 0.96 12.00
C ASP A 60 -13.63 1.69 11.94
N GLY A 61 -12.75 1.36 10.99
CA GLY A 61 -11.47 1.99 10.81
C GLY A 61 -10.42 1.67 11.89
N ARG A 62 -10.66 0.67 12.74
CA ARG A 62 -9.67 0.27 13.77
C ARG A 62 -8.45 -0.36 13.14
N ILE A 63 -7.26 0.08 13.53
CA ILE A 63 -6.00 -0.49 13.11
C ILE A 63 -5.88 -1.91 13.66
N VAL A 64 -5.65 -2.87 12.76
CA VAL A 64 -5.38 -4.28 13.11
C VAL A 64 -3.89 -4.47 13.30
N TRP A 65 -3.09 -3.99 12.33
CA TRP A 65 -1.63 -3.93 12.40
C TRP A 65 -1.08 -2.83 11.49
N SER A 66 0.14 -2.40 11.76
CA SER A 66 0.94 -1.52 10.90
C SER A 66 2.39 -1.97 10.89
N VAL A 67 3.04 -1.88 9.74
CA VAL A 67 4.45 -2.26 9.52
C VAL A 67 5.17 -1.09 8.88
N ASP A 68 6.30 -0.67 9.45
CA ASP A 68 7.12 0.38 8.88
C ASP A 68 7.79 -0.11 7.59
N LEU A 69 7.68 0.68 6.54
CA LEU A 69 8.43 0.52 5.30
C LEU A 69 9.65 1.46 5.30
N PRO A 70 10.71 1.18 4.52
CA PRO A 70 11.84 2.09 4.41
C PRO A 70 11.38 3.53 4.10
N TYR A 71 11.90 4.50 4.83
CA TYR A 71 11.42 5.88 4.73
C TYR A 71 12.39 6.77 3.95
N PHE A 72 13.64 6.93 4.43
CA PHE A 72 14.61 7.82 3.82
C PHE A 72 15.63 7.08 2.96
N THR A 73 15.96 7.66 1.80
CA THR A 73 17.02 7.13 0.91
C THR A 73 18.42 7.27 1.51
N LYS A 74 18.62 8.22 2.45
CA LYS A 74 19.88 8.44 3.18
C LYS A 74 19.58 8.82 4.62
N TYR A 75 20.19 8.11 5.55
CA TYR A 75 20.14 8.45 6.97
C TYR A 75 21.10 9.60 7.29
N ASN A 76 20.76 10.80 6.83
CA ASN A 76 21.46 12.03 7.22
C ASN A 76 20.42 13.11 7.48
N PRO A 77 20.22 13.57 8.73
CA PRO A 77 19.19 14.55 9.08
C PRO A 77 19.28 15.87 8.30
N LYS A 78 20.50 16.24 7.85
CA LYS A 78 20.72 17.45 7.05
C LYS A 78 20.53 17.26 5.53
N ARG A 79 20.32 16.02 5.05
CA ARG A 79 20.18 15.67 3.63
C ARG A 79 19.02 14.69 3.35
N SER A 80 18.08 14.53 4.28
CA SER A 80 16.88 13.67 4.15
C SER A 80 15.85 14.36 3.24
N VAL A 81 16.22 14.59 1.97
CA VAL A 81 15.36 15.33 1.02
C VAL A 81 14.49 14.38 0.20
N ARG A 82 14.83 13.09 0.14
CA ARG A 82 14.10 12.10 -0.65
C ARG A 82 13.66 10.92 0.21
N ILE A 83 12.38 10.59 0.12
CA ILE A 83 11.79 9.41 0.71
C ILE A 83 11.62 8.33 -0.37
N PHE A 84 11.63 7.06 0.04
CA PHE A 84 11.28 5.96 -0.85
C PHE A 84 9.79 5.99 -1.18
N ALA A 85 9.48 5.73 -2.45
CA ALA A 85 8.11 5.53 -2.91
C ALA A 85 7.75 4.05 -2.83
N HIS A 86 6.55 3.78 -2.31
CA HIS A 86 5.99 2.44 -2.18
C HIS A 86 4.67 2.36 -2.95
N TYR A 87 4.57 1.38 -3.83
CA TYR A 87 3.45 1.18 -4.75
C TYR A 87 2.69 -0.09 -4.40
N GLY A 88 1.39 0.00 -4.28
CA GLY A 88 0.50 -1.05 -3.80
C GLY A 88 -0.24 -0.62 -2.52
N PRO A 89 -0.69 -1.55 -1.67
CA PRO A 89 -0.55 -3.00 -1.82
C PRO A 89 -1.45 -3.59 -2.92
N VAL A 90 -1.02 -4.73 -3.45
CA VAL A 90 -1.83 -5.61 -4.30
C VAL A 90 -1.90 -6.97 -3.61
N LEU A 91 -3.08 -7.58 -3.54
CA LEU A 91 -3.22 -8.95 -3.02
C LEU A 91 -3.03 -9.95 -4.17
N ALA A 92 -1.98 -10.75 -4.10
CA ALA A 92 -1.61 -11.74 -5.09
C ALA A 92 -1.21 -13.05 -4.41
N GLY A 93 -1.80 -14.19 -4.83
CA GLY A 93 -1.49 -15.50 -4.25
C GLY A 93 -1.67 -15.57 -2.72
N GLY A 94 -2.63 -14.84 -2.17
CA GLY A 94 -2.85 -14.77 -0.72
C GLY A 94 -1.83 -13.91 0.05
N GLN A 95 -0.97 -13.16 -0.63
CA GLN A 95 0.06 -12.31 -0.04
C GLN A 95 -0.14 -10.85 -0.46
N LEU A 96 0.17 -9.91 0.42
CA LEU A 96 0.22 -8.49 0.08
C LEU A 96 1.57 -8.17 -0.56
N VAL A 97 1.52 -7.55 -1.72
CA VAL A 97 2.70 -7.20 -2.51
C VAL A 97 2.89 -5.69 -2.53
N ILE A 98 4.07 -5.24 -2.16
CA ILE A 98 4.53 -3.85 -2.25
C ILE A 98 5.74 -3.80 -3.17
N ALA A 99 5.66 -3.02 -4.22
CA ALA A 99 6.81 -2.67 -5.06
C ALA A 99 7.36 -1.31 -4.64
N SER A 100 8.68 -1.14 -4.60
CA SER A 100 9.30 0.08 -4.10
C SER A 100 10.41 0.58 -5.04
N ASP A 101 10.64 1.88 -5.04
CA ASP A 101 11.73 2.48 -5.80
C ASP A 101 13.12 2.27 -5.14
N ASP A 102 13.17 1.62 -3.97
CA ASP A 102 14.40 1.14 -3.33
C ASP A 102 14.95 -0.16 -3.95
N GLY A 103 14.32 -0.67 -5.01
CA GLY A 103 14.76 -1.85 -5.74
C GLY A 103 14.22 -3.17 -5.21
N LEU A 104 13.21 -3.16 -4.34
CA LEU A 104 12.65 -4.37 -3.77
C LEU A 104 11.14 -4.50 -3.97
N LEU A 105 10.75 -5.72 -4.29
CA LEU A 105 9.39 -6.22 -4.19
C LEU A 105 9.26 -6.95 -2.87
N ARG A 106 8.35 -6.53 -2.00
CA ARG A 106 8.15 -7.13 -0.68
C ARG A 106 6.80 -7.82 -0.62
N LEU A 107 6.80 -9.04 -0.07
CA LEU A 107 5.61 -9.85 0.11
C LEU A 107 5.34 -10.01 1.61
N PHE A 108 4.12 -9.65 2.02
CA PHE A 108 3.71 -9.69 3.42
C PHE A 108 2.54 -10.64 3.62
N ASP A 109 2.48 -11.23 4.80
CA ASP A 109 1.30 -11.97 5.27
C ASP A 109 0.15 -11.00 5.59
N PRO A 110 -1.03 -11.11 4.96
CA PRO A 110 -2.13 -10.18 5.18
C PRO A 110 -2.76 -10.28 6.56
N VAL A 111 -2.57 -11.40 7.27
CA VAL A 111 -3.14 -11.63 8.60
C VAL A 111 -2.29 -10.95 9.66
N SER A 112 -0.99 -11.23 9.67
CA SER A 112 -0.03 -10.77 10.69
C SER A 112 0.73 -9.50 10.32
N GLY A 113 0.85 -9.15 9.03
CA GLY A 113 1.73 -8.09 8.54
C GLY A 113 3.20 -8.50 8.46
N ALA A 114 3.53 -9.77 8.72
CA ALA A 114 4.92 -10.25 8.68
C ALA A 114 5.49 -10.19 7.26
N LEU A 115 6.72 -9.70 7.11
CA LEU A 115 7.46 -9.79 5.85
C LEU A 115 7.83 -11.25 5.60
N LEU A 116 7.32 -11.82 4.50
CA LEU A 116 7.57 -13.21 4.13
C LEU A 116 8.83 -13.35 3.29
N ARG A 117 9.01 -12.47 2.31
CA ARG A 117 10.20 -12.43 1.43
C ARG A 117 10.32 -11.10 0.71
N SER A 118 11.52 -10.85 0.18
CA SER A 118 11.80 -9.76 -0.74
C SER A 118 12.46 -10.29 -2.00
N LEU A 119 12.10 -9.70 -3.15
CA LEU A 119 12.66 -10.01 -4.45
C LEU A 119 13.25 -8.73 -5.05
N PRO A 120 14.38 -8.79 -5.77
CA PRO A 120 14.94 -7.61 -6.40
C PRO A 120 14.09 -7.15 -7.59
N ILE A 121 13.93 -5.84 -7.71
CA ILE A 121 13.43 -5.16 -8.92
C ILE A 121 14.59 -4.31 -9.43
N PRO A 122 15.21 -4.65 -10.55
CA PRO A 122 16.26 -3.82 -11.15
C PRO A 122 15.76 -2.38 -11.36
N ASP A 123 16.57 -1.41 -10.96
CA ASP A 123 16.27 0.03 -11.07
C ASP A 123 15.02 0.53 -10.31
N GLY A 124 14.49 -0.30 -9.37
CA GLY A 124 13.33 0.02 -8.55
C GLY A 124 12.00 0.10 -9.31
N ALA A 125 10.89 0.13 -8.60
CA ALA A 125 9.56 0.27 -9.19
C ALA A 125 9.17 1.74 -9.36
N THR A 126 8.33 2.03 -10.37
CA THR A 126 7.73 3.35 -10.61
C THR A 126 6.21 3.31 -10.68
N THR A 127 5.63 2.12 -10.66
CA THR A 127 4.17 1.91 -10.72
C THR A 127 3.73 0.85 -9.73
N SER A 128 2.45 0.88 -9.38
CA SER A 128 1.83 -0.24 -8.67
C SER A 128 1.88 -1.51 -9.52
N PRO A 129 2.10 -2.68 -8.87
CA PRO A 129 2.01 -3.96 -9.57
C PRO A 129 0.63 -4.17 -10.20
N ILE A 130 0.61 -4.75 -11.40
CA ILE A 130 -0.61 -5.20 -12.07
C ILE A 130 -0.57 -6.71 -12.17
N LEU A 131 -1.66 -7.38 -11.81
CA LEU A 131 -1.78 -8.83 -11.85
C LEU A 131 -2.71 -9.24 -13.00
N VAL A 132 -2.19 -10.05 -13.92
CA VAL A 132 -2.93 -10.60 -15.05
C VAL A 132 -2.56 -12.07 -15.24
N ASP A 133 -3.53 -12.96 -15.24
CA ASP A 133 -3.37 -14.41 -15.49
C ASP A 133 -2.23 -15.05 -14.67
N GLY A 134 -2.19 -14.73 -13.37
CA GLY A 134 -1.18 -15.25 -12.45
C GLY A 134 0.23 -14.69 -12.65
N THR A 135 0.40 -13.70 -13.52
CA THR A 135 1.65 -12.98 -13.74
C THR A 135 1.53 -11.54 -13.24
N MET A 136 2.50 -11.12 -12.46
CA MET A 136 2.59 -9.76 -11.96
C MET A 136 3.55 -8.94 -12.83
N TYR A 137 3.10 -7.77 -13.25
CA TYR A 137 3.85 -6.84 -14.09
C TYR A 137 4.17 -5.57 -13.31
N ILE A 138 5.40 -5.09 -13.43
CA ILE A 138 5.91 -3.88 -12.77
C ILE A 138 6.78 -3.12 -13.76
N VAL A 139 6.65 -1.79 -13.81
CA VAL A 139 7.55 -0.92 -14.59
C VAL A 139 8.67 -0.42 -13.70
N SER A 140 9.91 -0.56 -14.16
CA SER A 140 11.11 -0.10 -13.45
C SER A 140 11.42 1.38 -13.71
N GLY A 141 12.39 1.93 -12.96
CA GLY A 141 12.88 3.30 -13.08
C GLY A 141 13.51 3.63 -14.45
N LYS A 142 13.90 2.61 -15.22
CA LYS A 142 14.37 2.77 -16.61
C LYS A 142 13.27 2.57 -17.66
N GLY A 143 12.03 2.38 -17.24
CA GLY A 143 10.89 2.14 -18.15
C GLY A 143 10.82 0.70 -18.68
N GLU A 144 11.52 -0.24 -18.05
CA GLU A 144 11.47 -1.66 -18.42
C GLU A 144 10.28 -2.35 -17.75
N LEU A 145 9.59 -3.23 -18.47
CA LEU A 145 8.51 -4.06 -17.95
C LEU A 145 9.06 -5.38 -17.41
N HIS A 146 8.94 -5.60 -16.12
CA HIS A 146 9.33 -6.85 -15.46
C HIS A 146 8.10 -7.70 -15.18
N ALA A 147 8.21 -9.02 -15.44
CA ALA A 147 7.17 -10.00 -15.19
C ALA A 147 7.63 -11.02 -14.12
N PHE A 148 6.79 -11.24 -13.10
CA PHE A 148 7.02 -12.18 -12.01
C PHE A 148 5.90 -13.22 -11.99
N ARG A 149 6.26 -14.52 -11.87
CA ARG A 149 5.33 -15.66 -11.73
C ARG A 149 5.54 -16.38 -10.42
#